data_081a51b7e46f49527a36eb68b8c864d0
#
_entry.id   081a51b7e46f49527a36eb68b8c864d0
#
_cell.length_a   1.000
_cell.length_b   1.000
_cell.length_c   1.000
_cell.angle_alpha   90.00
_cell.angle_beta   90.00
_cell.angle_gamma   90.00
#
_symmetry.space_group_name_H-M   'P 1'
#
loop_
_entity.id
_entity.type
_entity.pdbx_description
1 polymer ?
#
loop_
_entity_poly.entity_id
_entity_poly.type
_entity_poly.pdbx_seq_one_letter_code
_entity_poly.pdbx_strand_id
1 'polypeptide(L)'
;MNRDTARTRALAVLDAAVALYAAVTVLYLATGGVSLGFLAVHRFSKPFLVLLVLAAVRASLPGDSWLARAVRAGRSRAAAAYSALALRTRWARSLLDASVAVLTVHLVAKLAAFLANLLLPPARPRPFPMPFASAAWAQTFASWDSGWYFDIAQRGYYFNASGQSSVAFFPLYPLLVRALAWPFGGGDRALWLAGIVLSYACLLAGLTVLHRLTWARLGDAEPARRTVLYVAVFPFAYFFTQVYTESLFLLVTVSAVAAASCSRWGLAGLFGMLAALTRPNGILIAVPLALMAIADRPRLGVVVRRALAVGLVPLGLGLFCAYCWRLSGDPLAWLHAQAQWGFTVGNAPWNELMRMLDGLVVHGLYGYFFSDPLAPYYFLQGATALVLLALLPLVFARLGPALGAYVAVSLYLPLSGNALEGVGRYAATLFPVFMMLGSLTTRRLHELILVTGALLLSVLQALFVTLRPIY
;
A
#
# COMPACT_ATOMS: atom_id res chain seq x y z
N MET A 1 -20.58 39.53 -35.48
CA MET A 1 -20.21 38.92 -34.19
C MET A 1 -18.81 38.38 -34.36
N ASN A 2 -17.84 38.94 -33.63
CA ASN A 2 -16.42 38.62 -33.83
C ASN A 2 -16.15 37.14 -33.44
N ARG A 3 -15.41 36.35 -34.25
CA ARG A 3 -15.11 34.95 -34.04
C ARG A 3 -14.52 34.67 -32.64
N ASP A 4 -13.74 35.60 -32.11
CA ASP A 4 -13.14 35.50 -30.78
C ASP A 4 -14.19 35.59 -29.64
N THR A 5 -15.20 36.39 -29.78
CA THR A 5 -16.29 36.51 -28.80
C THR A 5 -17.16 35.24 -28.76
N ALA A 6 -17.44 34.66 -29.93
CA ALA A 6 -18.16 33.38 -30.02
C ALA A 6 -17.39 32.23 -29.40
N ARG A 7 -16.08 32.16 -29.66
CA ARG A 7 -15.17 31.15 -29.08
C ARG A 7 -15.11 31.27 -27.55
N THR A 8 -14.95 32.49 -27.03
CA THR A 8 -14.89 32.71 -25.57
C THR A 8 -16.18 32.29 -24.87
N ARG A 9 -17.35 32.59 -25.50
CA ARG A 9 -18.67 32.16 -24.99
C ARG A 9 -18.81 30.64 -25.02
N ALA A 10 -18.40 29.98 -26.08
CA ALA A 10 -18.43 28.50 -26.18
C ALA A 10 -17.57 27.84 -25.11
N LEU A 11 -16.36 28.36 -24.85
CA LEU A 11 -15.48 27.86 -23.77
C LEU A 11 -16.12 28.08 -22.39
N ALA A 12 -16.77 29.21 -22.15
CA ALA A 12 -17.43 29.48 -20.87
C ALA A 12 -18.61 28.52 -20.61
N VAL A 13 -19.40 28.21 -21.66
CA VAL A 13 -20.49 27.23 -21.58
C VAL A 13 -19.95 25.82 -21.31
N LEU A 14 -18.86 25.44 -21.97
CA LEU A 14 -18.21 24.13 -21.74
C LEU A 14 -17.66 24.04 -20.32
N ASP A 15 -17.03 25.10 -19.80
CA ASP A 15 -16.56 25.15 -18.42
C ASP A 15 -17.69 25.01 -17.39
N ALA A 16 -18.83 25.68 -17.66
CA ALA A 16 -20.02 25.58 -16.82
C ALA A 16 -20.60 24.16 -16.84
N ALA A 17 -20.60 23.49 -17.99
CA ALA A 17 -21.03 22.10 -18.11
C ALA A 17 -20.09 21.16 -17.34
N VAL A 18 -18.76 21.29 -17.43
CA VAL A 18 -17.79 20.53 -16.65
C VAL A 18 -18.04 20.71 -15.16
N ALA A 19 -18.21 21.95 -14.68
CA ALA A 19 -18.46 22.24 -13.28
C ALA A 19 -19.79 21.65 -12.79
N LEU A 20 -20.84 21.73 -13.58
CA LEU A 20 -22.14 21.15 -13.27
C LEU A 20 -22.08 19.63 -13.12
N TYR A 21 -21.48 18.94 -14.11
CA TYR A 21 -21.36 17.49 -14.06
C TYR A 21 -20.41 17.02 -12.96
N ALA A 22 -19.38 17.80 -12.61
CA ALA A 22 -18.54 17.54 -11.45
C ALA A 22 -19.36 17.65 -10.15
N ALA A 23 -20.17 18.70 -10.00
CA ALA A 23 -21.04 18.87 -8.83
C ALA A 23 -22.09 17.75 -8.71
N VAL A 24 -22.73 17.36 -9.81
CA VAL A 24 -23.69 16.23 -9.85
C VAL A 24 -23.00 14.93 -9.49
N THR A 25 -21.78 14.71 -9.97
CA THR A 25 -20.98 13.52 -9.66
C THR A 25 -20.65 13.45 -8.16
N VAL A 26 -20.19 14.56 -7.58
CA VAL A 26 -19.88 14.65 -6.14
C VAL A 26 -21.14 14.46 -5.29
N LEU A 27 -22.24 15.10 -5.68
CA LEU A 27 -23.52 14.95 -4.96
C LEU A 27 -24.05 13.53 -5.02
N TYR A 28 -23.94 12.87 -6.18
CA TYR A 28 -24.30 11.45 -6.31
C TYR A 28 -23.45 10.56 -5.41
N LEU A 29 -22.13 10.80 -5.34
CA LEU A 29 -21.23 10.06 -4.46
C LEU A 29 -21.58 10.25 -2.97
N ALA A 30 -22.05 11.43 -2.60
CA ALA A 30 -22.42 11.75 -1.23
C ALA A 30 -23.78 11.17 -0.82
N THR A 31 -24.75 11.12 -1.73
CA THR A 31 -26.16 10.80 -1.43
C THR A 31 -26.64 9.45 -1.97
N GLY A 32 -25.87 8.80 -2.84
CA GLY A 32 -26.26 7.54 -3.51
C GLY A 32 -27.29 7.72 -4.63
N GLY A 33 -27.74 8.94 -4.89
CA GLY A 33 -28.67 9.29 -5.97
C GLY A 33 -28.98 10.78 -5.97
N VAL A 34 -29.25 11.35 -7.15
CA VAL A 34 -29.63 12.75 -7.30
C VAL A 34 -30.95 12.81 -8.04
N SER A 35 -31.96 13.41 -7.40
CA SER A 35 -33.24 13.76 -8.03
C SER A 35 -33.47 15.24 -7.88
N LEU A 36 -33.37 15.97 -8.97
CA LEU A 36 -33.63 17.40 -9.08
C LEU A 36 -34.79 17.61 -10.08
N GLY A 37 -36.03 17.43 -9.62
CA GLY A 37 -37.22 17.59 -10.42
C GLY A 37 -37.21 16.73 -11.69
N PHE A 38 -36.94 17.34 -12.84
CA PHE A 38 -36.87 16.64 -14.14
C PHE A 38 -35.56 15.84 -14.36
N LEU A 39 -34.59 15.96 -13.50
CA LEU A 39 -33.26 15.29 -13.60
C LEU A 39 -33.14 14.26 -12.49
N ALA A 40 -33.46 13.00 -12.81
CA ALA A 40 -33.23 11.87 -11.91
C ALA A 40 -32.00 11.08 -12.36
N VAL A 41 -30.95 11.08 -11.56
CA VAL A 41 -29.73 10.31 -11.83
C VAL A 41 -29.71 9.11 -10.90
N HIS A 42 -30.15 7.96 -11.42
CA HIS A 42 -30.16 6.67 -10.71
C HIS A 42 -28.94 5.81 -10.99
N ARG A 43 -28.10 6.21 -11.96
CA ARG A 43 -26.86 5.48 -12.32
C ARG A 43 -25.70 6.47 -12.44
N PHE A 44 -24.67 6.24 -11.65
CA PHE A 44 -23.43 7.04 -11.62
C PHE A 44 -22.70 7.12 -12.97
N SER A 45 -22.74 6.02 -13.74
CA SER A 45 -21.97 5.90 -14.99
C SER A 45 -22.25 7.00 -16.01
N LYS A 46 -23.51 7.44 -16.13
CA LYS A 46 -23.89 8.45 -17.14
C LYS A 46 -23.29 9.83 -16.85
N PRO A 47 -23.52 10.47 -15.67
CA PRO A 47 -22.96 11.79 -15.40
C PRO A 47 -21.44 11.78 -15.34
N PHE A 48 -20.85 10.70 -14.85
CA PHE A 48 -19.39 10.56 -14.79
C PHE A 48 -18.75 10.42 -16.18
N LEU A 49 -19.32 9.61 -17.05
CA LEU A 49 -18.83 9.49 -18.44
C LEU A 49 -18.95 10.83 -19.18
N VAL A 50 -20.08 11.53 -19.03
CA VAL A 50 -20.26 12.87 -19.61
C VAL A 50 -19.22 13.84 -19.05
N LEU A 51 -18.97 13.84 -17.75
CA LEU A 51 -17.91 14.64 -17.13
C LEU A 51 -16.55 14.36 -17.74
N LEU A 52 -16.17 13.08 -17.90
CA LEU A 52 -14.89 12.70 -18.50
C LEU A 52 -14.76 13.18 -19.95
N VAL A 53 -15.81 13.01 -20.77
CA VAL A 53 -15.82 13.46 -22.15
C VAL A 53 -15.72 14.99 -22.22
N LEU A 54 -16.53 15.72 -21.45
CA LEU A 54 -16.49 17.17 -21.40
C LEU A 54 -15.14 17.71 -20.93
N ALA A 55 -14.54 17.07 -19.90
CA ALA A 55 -13.23 17.44 -19.38
C ALA A 55 -12.12 17.18 -20.42
N ALA A 56 -12.18 16.05 -21.14
CA ALA A 56 -11.22 15.72 -22.21
C ALA A 56 -11.35 16.70 -23.39
N VAL A 57 -12.57 16.99 -23.84
CA VAL A 57 -12.84 17.98 -24.89
C VAL A 57 -12.34 19.36 -24.43
N ARG A 58 -12.62 19.75 -23.19
CA ARG A 58 -12.14 21.02 -22.64
C ARG A 58 -10.62 21.11 -22.57
N ALA A 59 -9.96 20.04 -22.18
CA ALA A 59 -8.49 19.98 -22.09
C ALA A 59 -7.81 20.07 -23.48
N SER A 60 -8.48 19.57 -24.53
CA SER A 60 -7.98 19.63 -25.91
C SER A 60 -8.15 20.99 -26.59
N LEU A 61 -9.04 21.85 -26.05
CA LEU A 61 -9.30 23.17 -26.64
C LEU A 61 -8.38 24.24 -26.03
N PRO A 62 -7.56 24.94 -26.85
CA PRO A 62 -6.72 26.02 -26.37
C PRO A 62 -7.59 27.27 -26.04
N GLY A 63 -7.32 27.89 -24.89
CA GLY A 63 -7.97 29.14 -24.49
C GLY A 63 -7.96 29.35 -22.98
N ASP A 64 -7.92 30.61 -22.57
CA ASP A 64 -7.90 31.01 -21.17
C ASP A 64 -9.33 31.20 -20.66
N SER A 65 -9.81 30.27 -19.87
CA SER A 65 -11.16 30.27 -19.32
C SER A 65 -11.19 30.56 -17.83
N TRP A 66 -12.36 30.86 -17.28
CA TRP A 66 -12.53 31.07 -15.84
C TRP A 66 -12.14 29.81 -15.04
N LEU A 67 -12.47 28.60 -15.54
CA LEU A 67 -12.12 27.34 -14.89
C LEU A 67 -10.59 27.12 -14.91
N ALA A 68 -9.92 27.36 -16.05
CA ALA A 68 -8.47 27.28 -16.14
C ALA A 68 -7.78 28.29 -15.22
N ARG A 69 -8.32 29.52 -15.10
CA ARG A 69 -7.85 30.53 -14.14
C ARG A 69 -8.07 30.10 -12.70
N ALA A 70 -9.25 29.56 -12.37
CA ALA A 70 -9.56 29.06 -11.03
C ALA A 70 -8.64 27.91 -10.62
N VAL A 71 -8.38 26.96 -11.52
CA VAL A 71 -7.46 25.85 -11.30
C VAL A 71 -6.01 26.37 -11.09
N ARG A 72 -5.54 27.30 -11.94
CA ARG A 72 -4.22 27.91 -11.75
C ARG A 72 -4.11 28.68 -10.43
N ALA A 73 -5.12 29.49 -10.09
CA ALA A 73 -5.16 30.21 -8.83
C ALA A 73 -5.22 29.26 -7.62
N GLY A 74 -5.97 28.17 -7.73
CA GLY A 74 -5.98 27.10 -6.71
C GLY A 74 -4.62 26.46 -6.55
N ARG A 75 -3.95 26.09 -7.66
CA ARG A 75 -2.59 25.53 -7.65
C ARG A 75 -1.57 26.50 -7.05
N SER A 76 -1.60 27.78 -7.40
CA SER A 76 -0.68 28.79 -6.85
C SER A 76 -0.92 29.02 -5.35
N ARG A 77 -2.17 29.06 -4.90
CA ARG A 77 -2.51 29.16 -3.46
C ARG A 77 -2.07 27.91 -2.70
N ALA A 78 -2.31 26.72 -3.25
CA ALA A 78 -1.86 25.46 -2.66
C ALA A 78 -0.32 25.40 -2.57
N ALA A 79 0.39 25.81 -3.63
CA ALA A 79 1.85 25.88 -3.63
C ALA A 79 2.37 26.89 -2.61
N ALA A 80 1.76 28.06 -2.46
CA ALA A 80 2.12 29.05 -1.46
C ALA A 80 1.86 28.54 -0.03
N ALA A 81 0.71 27.92 0.21
CA ALA A 81 0.38 27.29 1.49
C ALA A 81 1.34 26.15 1.83
N TYR A 82 1.67 25.31 0.85
CA TYR A 82 2.68 24.26 0.99
C TYR A 82 4.03 24.85 1.40
N SER A 83 4.53 25.85 0.68
CA SER A 83 5.81 26.49 0.98
C SER A 83 5.82 27.12 2.37
N ALA A 84 4.77 27.83 2.73
CA ALA A 84 4.65 28.47 4.04
C ALA A 84 4.62 27.46 5.21
N LEU A 85 3.92 26.33 5.04
CA LEU A 85 3.85 25.27 6.03
C LEU A 85 5.16 24.48 6.12
N ALA A 86 5.76 24.15 4.96
CA ALA A 86 7.02 23.41 4.87
C ALA A 86 8.21 24.16 5.50
N LEU A 87 8.18 25.49 5.52
CA LEU A 87 9.22 26.32 6.14
C LEU A 87 9.16 26.34 7.68
N ARG A 88 8.03 25.96 8.30
CA ARG A 88 7.87 26.04 9.76
C ARG A 88 8.76 25.05 10.52
N THR A 89 8.74 23.76 10.14
CA THR A 89 9.58 22.74 10.76
C THR A 89 9.83 21.58 9.80
N ARG A 90 10.93 20.82 10.04
CA ARG A 90 11.17 19.57 9.28
C ARG A 90 10.04 18.53 9.43
N TRP A 91 9.36 18.50 10.57
CA TRP A 91 8.21 17.62 10.80
C TRP A 91 7.00 18.03 9.97
N ALA A 92 6.69 19.34 9.91
CA ALA A 92 5.59 19.85 9.11
C ALA A 92 5.79 19.50 7.62
N ARG A 93 7.01 19.67 7.11
CA ARG A 93 7.33 19.26 5.72
C ARG A 93 7.18 17.76 5.50
N SER A 94 7.67 16.94 6.42
CA SER A 94 7.55 15.47 6.29
C SER A 94 6.10 15.01 6.32
N LEU A 95 5.28 15.59 7.20
CA LEU A 95 3.84 15.30 7.25
C LEU A 95 3.14 15.72 5.95
N LEU A 96 3.51 16.89 5.42
CA LEU A 96 2.92 17.41 4.20
C LEU A 96 3.26 16.54 2.97
N ASP A 97 4.54 16.19 2.79
CA ASP A 97 4.98 15.30 1.70
C ASP A 97 4.35 13.90 1.82
N ALA A 98 4.23 13.37 3.04
CA ALA A 98 3.52 12.12 3.31
C ALA A 98 2.02 12.25 2.99
N SER A 99 1.38 13.37 3.34
CA SER A 99 -0.04 13.61 3.02
C SER A 99 -0.27 13.66 1.50
N VAL A 100 0.64 14.28 0.74
CA VAL A 100 0.58 14.28 -0.73
C VAL A 100 0.71 12.86 -1.28
N ALA A 101 1.63 12.05 -0.73
CA ALA A 101 1.79 10.65 -1.14
C ALA A 101 0.54 9.81 -0.81
N VAL A 102 -0.04 9.95 0.41
CA VAL A 102 -1.30 9.28 0.78
C VAL A 102 -2.43 9.69 -0.15
N LEU A 103 -2.57 10.98 -0.45
CA LEU A 103 -3.58 11.46 -1.38
C LEU A 103 -3.37 10.91 -2.79
N THR A 104 -2.12 10.81 -3.25
CA THR A 104 -1.77 10.24 -4.56
C THR A 104 -2.22 8.78 -4.66
N VAL A 105 -1.81 7.91 -3.73
CA VAL A 105 -2.22 6.51 -3.77
C VAL A 105 -3.73 6.36 -3.61
N HIS A 106 -4.36 7.18 -2.76
CA HIS A 106 -5.81 7.18 -2.59
C HIS A 106 -6.52 7.51 -3.91
N LEU A 107 -6.18 8.63 -4.54
CA LEU A 107 -6.84 9.05 -5.78
C LEU A 107 -6.62 8.03 -6.90
N VAL A 108 -5.39 7.59 -7.12
CA VAL A 108 -5.07 6.65 -8.20
C VAL A 108 -5.74 5.29 -7.96
N ALA A 109 -5.55 4.70 -6.78
CA ALA A 109 -6.07 3.37 -6.49
C ALA A 109 -7.61 3.37 -6.35
N LYS A 110 -8.19 4.33 -5.61
CA LYS A 110 -9.64 4.31 -5.35
C LYS A 110 -10.47 4.75 -6.54
N LEU A 111 -9.98 5.66 -7.36
CA LEU A 111 -10.64 5.99 -8.62
C LEU A 111 -10.64 4.77 -9.55
N ALA A 112 -9.51 4.09 -9.72
CA ALA A 112 -9.41 2.88 -10.52
C ALA A 112 -10.33 1.76 -9.99
N ALA A 113 -10.34 1.52 -8.67
CA ALA A 113 -11.21 0.55 -8.03
C ALA A 113 -12.70 0.88 -8.23
N PHE A 114 -13.05 2.14 -8.07
CA PHE A 114 -14.43 2.60 -8.25
C PHE A 114 -14.90 2.41 -9.69
N LEU A 115 -14.09 2.81 -10.66
CA LEU A 115 -14.38 2.61 -12.08
C LEU A 115 -14.49 1.13 -12.43
N ALA A 116 -13.59 0.30 -11.92
CA ALA A 116 -13.62 -1.14 -12.16
C ALA A 116 -14.90 -1.78 -11.60
N ASN A 117 -15.29 -1.46 -10.36
CA ASN A 117 -16.53 -1.97 -9.77
C ASN A 117 -17.79 -1.50 -10.52
N LEU A 118 -17.71 -0.35 -11.20
CA LEU A 118 -18.82 0.20 -11.98
C LEU A 118 -18.95 -0.46 -13.36
N LEU A 119 -17.81 -0.77 -13.99
CA LEU A 119 -17.73 -1.21 -15.38
C LEU A 119 -17.63 -2.73 -15.52
N LEU A 120 -17.08 -3.41 -14.53
CA LEU A 120 -16.77 -4.84 -14.59
C LEU A 120 -17.51 -5.60 -13.48
N PRO A 121 -18.23 -6.67 -13.81
CA PRO A 121 -18.76 -7.54 -12.77
C PRO A 121 -17.61 -8.24 -12.01
N PRO A 122 -17.79 -8.56 -10.72
CA PRO A 122 -16.83 -9.35 -9.99
C PRO A 122 -16.69 -10.74 -10.61
N ALA A 123 -15.45 -11.22 -10.74
CA ALA A 123 -15.17 -12.52 -11.37
C ALA A 123 -15.59 -13.71 -10.48
N ARG A 124 -15.74 -13.48 -9.17
CA ARG A 124 -16.14 -14.47 -8.16
C ARG A 124 -17.10 -13.86 -7.15
N PRO A 125 -17.94 -14.67 -6.46
CA PRO A 125 -18.68 -14.20 -5.30
C PRO A 125 -17.74 -13.66 -4.22
N ARG A 126 -18.18 -12.61 -3.51
CA ARG A 126 -17.41 -12.09 -2.37
C ARG A 126 -17.45 -13.09 -1.22
N PRO A 127 -16.28 -13.51 -0.69
CA PRO A 127 -16.25 -14.56 0.36
C PRO A 127 -16.81 -14.10 1.70
N PHE A 128 -16.89 -12.79 1.94
CA PHE A 128 -17.40 -12.23 3.18
C PHE A 128 -18.48 -11.18 2.90
N PRO A 129 -19.58 -11.17 3.69
CA PRO A 129 -20.55 -10.10 3.63
C PRO A 129 -19.91 -8.80 4.09
N MET A 130 -20.12 -7.73 3.34
CA MET A 130 -19.63 -6.39 3.69
C MET A 130 -20.79 -5.53 4.15
N PRO A 131 -20.70 -4.86 5.31
CA PRO A 131 -21.77 -4.02 5.86
C PRO A 131 -22.22 -2.88 4.94
N PHE A 132 -21.40 -2.54 3.95
CA PHE A 132 -21.65 -1.51 2.94
C PHE A 132 -21.89 -2.09 1.54
N ALA A 133 -22.33 -3.34 1.43
CA ALA A 133 -22.41 -4.09 0.18
C ALA A 133 -23.18 -3.38 -0.95
N SER A 134 -24.13 -2.49 -0.60
CA SER A 134 -24.87 -1.69 -1.57
C SER A 134 -24.09 -0.52 -2.16
N ALA A 135 -23.02 -0.08 -1.52
CA ALA A 135 -22.22 1.07 -1.95
C ALA A 135 -20.92 0.65 -2.64
N ALA A 136 -20.83 0.84 -3.96
CA ALA A 136 -19.64 0.48 -4.75
C ALA A 136 -18.33 1.10 -4.22
N TRP A 137 -18.39 2.30 -3.64
CA TRP A 137 -17.22 2.95 -3.03
C TRP A 137 -16.67 2.18 -1.84
N ALA A 138 -17.53 1.61 -0.99
CA ALA A 138 -17.11 0.87 0.19
C ALA A 138 -16.36 -0.41 -0.17
N GLN A 139 -16.76 -1.04 -1.28
CA GLN A 139 -16.10 -2.24 -1.81
C GLN A 139 -14.68 -1.96 -2.30
N THR A 140 -14.31 -0.70 -2.51
CA THR A 140 -12.94 -0.31 -2.91
C THR A 140 -11.92 -0.43 -1.78
N PHE A 141 -12.36 -0.56 -0.51
CA PHE A 141 -11.51 -0.58 0.67
C PHE A 141 -11.30 -1.97 1.28
N ALA A 142 -12.05 -2.98 0.84
CA ALA A 142 -11.95 -4.31 1.41
C ALA A 142 -12.27 -5.38 0.36
N SER A 143 -11.35 -6.32 0.18
CA SER A 143 -11.47 -7.50 -0.67
C SER A 143 -10.54 -8.59 -0.13
N TRP A 144 -10.74 -9.85 -0.51
CA TRP A 144 -9.87 -10.96 -0.16
C TRP A 144 -9.61 -11.10 1.36
N ASP A 145 -8.36 -10.99 1.81
CA ASP A 145 -7.96 -11.16 3.22
C ASP A 145 -8.61 -10.17 4.19
N SER A 146 -9.17 -9.06 3.69
CA SER A 146 -9.88 -8.10 4.55
C SER A 146 -10.97 -8.75 5.39
N GLY A 147 -11.62 -9.79 4.84
CA GLY A 147 -12.64 -10.56 5.55
C GLY A 147 -12.09 -11.32 6.75
N TRP A 148 -10.88 -11.89 6.63
CA TRP A 148 -10.22 -12.60 7.73
C TRP A 148 -9.87 -11.66 8.87
N TYR A 149 -9.31 -10.48 8.59
CA TYR A 149 -9.02 -9.47 9.62
C TYR A 149 -10.29 -8.98 10.29
N PHE A 150 -11.38 -8.82 9.52
CA PHE A 150 -12.70 -8.46 10.06
C PHE A 150 -13.25 -9.57 10.97
N ASP A 151 -13.23 -10.82 10.53
CA ASP A 151 -13.76 -11.95 11.29
C ASP A 151 -13.00 -12.14 12.62
N ILE A 152 -11.67 -12.04 12.61
CA ILE A 152 -10.85 -12.08 13.82
C ILE A 152 -11.19 -10.90 14.75
N ALA A 153 -11.35 -9.69 14.21
CA ALA A 153 -11.70 -8.53 15.02
C ALA A 153 -13.09 -8.68 15.65
N GLN A 154 -14.03 -9.29 14.96
CA GLN A 154 -15.41 -9.49 15.41
C GLN A 154 -15.54 -10.67 16.38
N ARG A 155 -15.06 -11.85 16.01
CA ARG A 155 -15.32 -13.11 16.69
C ARG A 155 -14.12 -13.67 17.45
N GLY A 156 -12.91 -13.22 17.14
CA GLY A 156 -11.67 -13.77 17.65
C GLY A 156 -11.11 -14.88 16.78
N TYR A 157 -10.10 -15.56 17.32
CA TYR A 157 -9.42 -16.64 16.61
C TYR A 157 -10.13 -17.97 16.74
N TYR A 158 -10.06 -18.76 15.67
CA TYR A 158 -10.40 -20.18 15.68
C TYR A 158 -9.33 -21.00 14.96
N PHE A 159 -9.26 -22.27 15.31
CA PHE A 159 -8.40 -23.26 14.69
C PHE A 159 -9.26 -24.38 14.08
N ASN A 160 -8.98 -24.73 12.83
CA ASN A 160 -9.60 -25.84 12.12
C ASN A 160 -8.49 -26.73 11.55
N ALA A 161 -8.35 -27.95 12.07
CA ALA A 161 -7.29 -28.86 11.67
C ALA A 161 -7.42 -29.36 10.21
N SER A 162 -8.64 -29.38 9.66
CA SER A 162 -8.93 -29.89 8.31
C SER A 162 -9.24 -28.82 7.28
N GLY A 163 -9.12 -27.53 7.62
CA GLY A 163 -9.48 -26.44 6.73
C GLY A 163 -8.80 -25.12 7.12
N GLN A 164 -9.17 -24.08 6.41
CA GLN A 164 -8.60 -22.75 6.64
C GLN A 164 -8.86 -22.29 8.09
N SER A 165 -7.82 -21.80 8.73
CA SER A 165 -7.84 -21.35 10.13
C SER A 165 -7.44 -19.87 10.21
N SER A 166 -8.12 -19.10 11.06
CA SER A 166 -7.81 -17.68 11.24
C SER A 166 -6.43 -17.43 11.86
N VAL A 167 -5.79 -18.43 12.48
CA VAL A 167 -4.43 -18.35 13.05
C VAL A 167 -3.33 -18.11 12.01
N ALA A 168 -3.61 -18.27 10.72
CA ALA A 168 -2.69 -17.88 9.65
C ALA A 168 -2.47 -16.35 9.60
N PHE A 169 -3.37 -15.56 10.19
CA PHE A 169 -3.34 -14.09 10.21
C PHE A 169 -2.86 -13.58 11.56
N PHE A 170 -1.89 -12.67 11.57
CA PHE A 170 -1.21 -12.20 12.77
C PHE A 170 -2.04 -11.19 13.57
N PRO A 171 -1.86 -11.13 14.93
CA PRO A 171 -2.88 -10.59 15.83
C PRO A 171 -2.93 -9.07 15.91
N LEU A 172 -1.84 -8.34 15.68
CA LEU A 172 -1.78 -6.92 16.04
C LEU A 172 -2.82 -6.08 15.30
N TYR A 173 -2.97 -6.29 13.97
CA TYR A 173 -3.89 -5.50 13.16
C TYR A 173 -5.36 -5.74 13.55
N PRO A 174 -5.90 -6.96 13.57
CA PRO A 174 -7.30 -7.19 13.94
C PRO A 174 -7.60 -6.80 15.39
N LEU A 175 -6.66 -6.93 16.33
CA LEU A 175 -6.84 -6.47 17.71
C LEU A 175 -6.93 -4.94 17.79
N LEU A 176 -6.11 -4.21 17.03
CA LEU A 176 -6.21 -2.74 16.95
C LEU A 176 -7.53 -2.31 16.29
N VAL A 177 -7.98 -3.00 15.24
CA VAL A 177 -9.29 -2.75 14.62
C VAL A 177 -10.42 -2.92 15.66
N ARG A 178 -10.41 -4.02 16.40
CA ARG A 178 -11.38 -4.26 17.49
C ARG A 178 -11.34 -3.18 18.55
N ALA A 179 -10.15 -2.82 19.03
CA ALA A 179 -9.97 -1.78 20.04
C ALA A 179 -10.48 -0.41 19.58
N LEU A 180 -10.20 -0.03 18.33
CA LEU A 180 -10.68 1.23 17.75
C LEU A 180 -12.19 1.24 17.50
N ALA A 181 -12.80 0.11 17.20
CA ALA A 181 -14.24 0.00 16.98
C ALA A 181 -15.05 -0.03 18.30
N TRP A 182 -14.41 -0.46 19.40
CA TRP A 182 -15.09 -0.66 20.69
C TRP A 182 -15.83 0.58 21.22
N PRO A 183 -15.28 1.82 21.22
CA PRO A 183 -15.99 3.00 21.65
C PRO A 183 -17.25 3.35 20.83
N PHE A 184 -17.35 2.75 19.63
CA PHE A 184 -18.47 2.96 18.68
C PHE A 184 -19.42 1.77 18.65
N GLY A 185 -19.43 0.97 19.71
CA GLY A 185 -20.32 -0.18 19.88
C GLY A 185 -19.83 -1.49 19.24
N GLY A 186 -18.67 -1.52 18.59
CA GLY A 186 -18.02 -2.74 18.07
C GLY A 186 -18.81 -3.52 16.99
N GLY A 187 -19.87 -2.95 16.44
CA GLY A 187 -20.64 -3.58 15.35
C GLY A 187 -19.90 -3.57 14.02
N ASP A 188 -20.41 -4.32 13.04
CA ASP A 188 -19.79 -4.53 11.72
C ASP A 188 -19.33 -3.24 11.04
N ARG A 189 -20.20 -2.23 11.05
CA ARG A 189 -19.88 -0.92 10.47
C ARG A 189 -18.71 -0.24 11.18
N ALA A 190 -18.68 -0.30 12.52
CA ALA A 190 -17.61 0.28 13.31
C ALA A 190 -16.28 -0.44 13.07
N LEU A 191 -16.28 -1.78 12.96
CA LEU A 191 -15.10 -2.58 12.65
C LEU A 191 -14.51 -2.24 11.26
N TRP A 192 -15.35 -2.17 10.22
CA TRP A 192 -14.88 -1.81 8.88
C TRP A 192 -14.31 -0.39 8.81
N LEU A 193 -15.00 0.58 9.42
CA LEU A 193 -14.51 1.96 9.48
C LEU A 193 -13.21 2.05 10.28
N ALA A 194 -13.11 1.35 11.41
CA ALA A 194 -11.89 1.29 12.21
C ALA A 194 -10.72 0.72 11.41
N GLY A 195 -10.94 -0.35 10.63
CA GLY A 195 -9.92 -0.94 9.76
C GLY A 195 -9.43 0.03 8.69
N ILE A 196 -10.35 0.75 8.02
CA ILE A 196 -10.01 1.78 7.03
C ILE A 196 -9.21 2.91 7.68
N VAL A 197 -9.70 3.47 8.78
CA VAL A 197 -9.04 4.58 9.50
C VAL A 197 -7.66 4.16 9.98
N LEU A 198 -7.53 2.96 10.57
CA LEU A 198 -6.26 2.42 11.02
C LEU A 198 -5.24 2.32 9.87
N SER A 199 -5.66 1.75 8.72
CA SER A 199 -4.77 1.62 7.56
C SER A 199 -4.26 2.97 7.07
N TYR A 200 -5.13 3.97 6.92
CA TYR A 200 -4.73 5.32 6.48
C TYR A 200 -3.89 6.08 7.52
N ALA A 201 -4.24 5.98 8.80
CA ALA A 201 -3.47 6.59 9.87
C ALA A 201 -2.06 6.00 9.95
N CYS A 202 -1.94 4.66 9.86
CA CYS A 202 -0.66 3.98 9.81
C CYS A 202 0.14 4.33 8.55
N LEU A 203 -0.49 4.43 7.38
CA LEU A 203 0.18 4.85 6.16
C LEU A 203 0.75 6.27 6.28
N LEU A 204 -0.07 7.22 6.72
CA LEU A 204 0.37 8.61 6.91
C LEU A 204 1.52 8.72 7.91
N ALA A 205 1.39 8.07 9.06
CA ALA A 205 2.44 8.04 10.08
C ALA A 205 3.71 7.34 9.57
N GLY A 206 3.58 6.18 8.92
CA GLY A 206 4.68 5.41 8.36
C GLY A 206 5.45 6.19 7.29
N LEU A 207 4.75 6.83 6.34
CA LEU A 207 5.37 7.68 5.33
C LEU A 207 6.01 8.94 5.93
N THR A 208 5.41 9.52 6.98
CA THR A 208 6.02 10.66 7.69
C THR A 208 7.34 10.26 8.35
N VAL A 209 7.37 9.13 9.04
CA VAL A 209 8.61 8.60 9.66
C VAL A 209 9.62 8.22 8.58
N LEU A 210 9.19 7.59 7.48
CA LEU A 210 10.04 7.22 6.35
C LEU A 210 10.68 8.45 5.71
N HIS A 211 9.89 9.49 5.45
CA HIS A 211 10.42 10.76 4.92
C HIS A 211 11.48 11.34 5.86
N ARG A 212 11.21 11.37 7.18
CA ARG A 212 12.17 11.85 8.20
C ARG A 212 13.44 11.02 8.23
N LEU A 213 13.31 9.70 8.22
CA LEU A 213 14.44 8.78 8.21
C LEU A 213 15.30 8.96 6.95
N THR A 214 14.66 9.07 5.79
CA THR A 214 15.34 9.28 4.51
C THR A 214 16.07 10.62 4.50
N TRP A 215 15.40 11.69 4.91
CA TRP A 215 16.03 13.02 4.98
C TRP A 215 17.22 13.05 5.95
N ALA A 216 17.06 12.44 7.12
CA ALA A 216 18.16 12.38 8.09
C ALA A 216 19.36 11.59 7.57
N ARG A 217 19.13 10.55 6.75
CA ARG A 217 20.18 9.67 6.24
C ARG A 217 20.88 10.20 4.98
N LEU A 218 20.12 10.84 4.10
CA LEU A 218 20.63 11.32 2.80
C LEU A 218 20.95 12.82 2.79
N GLY A 219 20.60 13.55 3.85
CA GLY A 219 20.93 14.97 4.00
C GLY A 219 20.02 15.94 3.23
N ASP A 220 19.15 15.44 2.34
CA ASP A 220 18.31 16.25 1.46
C ASP A 220 16.83 15.82 1.56
N ALA A 221 15.92 16.79 1.44
CA ALA A 221 14.49 16.58 1.47
C ALA A 221 13.91 16.08 0.14
N GLU A 222 14.54 16.37 -1.00
CA GLU A 222 14.05 15.94 -2.31
C GLU A 222 14.12 14.41 -2.50
N PRO A 223 15.21 13.70 -2.18
CA PRO A 223 15.22 12.24 -2.10
C PRO A 223 14.15 11.69 -1.15
N ALA A 224 13.91 12.34 -0.02
CA ALA A 224 12.89 11.92 0.94
C ALA A 224 11.46 12.05 0.36
N ARG A 225 11.17 13.15 -0.32
CA ARG A 225 9.90 13.36 -1.03
C ARG A 225 9.69 12.32 -2.13
N ARG A 226 10.72 12.05 -2.95
CA ARG A 226 10.67 10.99 -3.98
C ARG A 226 10.42 9.62 -3.38
N THR A 227 11.08 9.30 -2.26
CA THR A 227 10.90 8.04 -1.54
C THR A 227 9.43 7.77 -1.22
N VAL A 228 8.74 8.71 -0.57
CA VAL A 228 7.34 8.52 -0.18
C VAL A 228 6.40 8.49 -1.40
N LEU A 229 6.70 9.25 -2.46
CA LEU A 229 5.94 9.19 -3.71
C LEU A 229 6.12 7.84 -4.42
N TYR A 230 7.32 7.26 -4.42
CA TYR A 230 7.57 5.95 -5.04
C TYR A 230 6.88 4.82 -4.28
N VAL A 231 6.83 4.89 -2.94
CA VAL A 231 5.97 3.97 -2.16
C VAL A 231 4.51 4.12 -2.58
N ALA A 232 4.03 5.36 -2.75
CA ALA A 232 2.62 5.64 -3.06
C ALA A 232 2.19 5.19 -4.47
N VAL A 233 3.10 5.24 -5.46
CA VAL A 233 2.81 4.80 -6.84
C VAL A 233 3.32 3.40 -7.16
N PHE A 234 3.90 2.70 -6.20
CA PHE A 234 4.34 1.32 -6.41
C PHE A 234 3.15 0.46 -6.86
N PRO A 235 3.30 -0.43 -7.84
CA PRO A 235 2.17 -1.18 -8.41
C PRO A 235 1.30 -1.90 -7.38
N PHE A 236 1.89 -2.36 -6.28
CA PHE A 236 1.18 -3.04 -5.19
C PHE A 236 0.83 -2.11 -4.00
N ALA A 237 0.98 -0.79 -4.14
CA ALA A 237 0.67 0.16 -3.06
C ALA A 237 -0.81 0.22 -2.68
N TYR A 238 -1.70 -0.34 -3.50
CA TYR A 238 -3.12 -0.43 -3.16
C TYR A 238 -3.38 -1.19 -1.85
N PHE A 239 -2.53 -2.14 -1.47
CA PHE A 239 -2.63 -2.82 -0.17
C PHE A 239 -2.57 -1.87 1.02
N PHE A 240 -1.84 -0.77 0.92
CA PHE A 240 -1.78 0.24 1.99
C PHE A 240 -3.11 0.94 2.25
N THR A 241 -4.03 0.92 1.30
CA THR A 241 -5.33 1.60 1.39
C THR A 241 -6.50 0.63 1.59
N GLN A 242 -6.20 -0.65 1.81
CA GLN A 242 -7.18 -1.69 2.14
C GLN A 242 -7.23 -1.93 3.67
N VAL A 243 -8.22 -2.69 4.12
CA VAL A 243 -8.27 -3.23 5.49
C VAL A 243 -7.29 -4.41 5.57
N TYR A 244 -6.00 -4.05 5.67
CA TYR A 244 -4.84 -4.95 5.56
C TYR A 244 -3.71 -4.52 6.49
N THR A 245 -2.72 -5.38 6.67
CA THR A 245 -1.61 -5.17 7.62
C THR A 245 -0.48 -4.29 7.10
N GLU A 246 -0.37 -4.04 5.80
CA GLU A 246 0.80 -3.46 5.14
C GLU A 246 1.15 -2.07 5.64
N SER A 247 0.16 -1.22 5.86
CA SER A 247 0.37 0.14 6.39
C SER A 247 0.89 0.13 7.82
N LEU A 248 0.32 -0.72 8.67
CA LEU A 248 0.80 -0.92 10.05
C LEU A 248 2.22 -1.49 10.04
N PHE A 249 2.47 -2.50 9.20
CA PHE A 249 3.78 -3.12 9.07
C PHE A 249 4.86 -2.14 8.60
N LEU A 250 4.55 -1.29 7.60
CA LEU A 250 5.44 -0.22 7.16
C LEU A 250 5.75 0.74 8.32
N LEU A 251 4.72 1.18 9.05
CA LEU A 251 4.88 2.10 10.18
C LEU A 251 5.83 1.52 11.24
N VAL A 252 5.59 0.29 11.69
CA VAL A 252 6.36 -0.30 12.79
C VAL A 252 7.79 -0.65 12.36
N THR A 253 8.01 -1.14 11.13
CA THR A 253 9.36 -1.48 10.63
C THR A 253 10.21 -0.23 10.40
N VAL A 254 9.65 0.80 9.78
CA VAL A 254 10.35 2.10 9.62
C VAL A 254 10.63 2.74 10.97
N SER A 255 9.68 2.70 11.91
CA SER A 255 9.85 3.25 13.25
C SER A 255 10.91 2.49 14.05
N ALA A 256 11.03 1.18 13.90
CA ALA A 256 12.08 0.39 14.53
C ALA A 256 13.48 0.85 14.08
N VAL A 257 13.67 0.99 12.75
CA VAL A 257 14.95 1.47 12.20
C VAL A 257 15.21 2.94 12.56
N ALA A 258 14.20 3.80 12.52
CA ALA A 258 14.33 5.21 12.92
C ALA A 258 14.71 5.35 14.40
N ALA A 259 14.09 4.58 15.29
CA ALA A 259 14.41 4.56 16.71
C ALA A 259 15.85 4.06 16.96
N ALA A 260 16.29 3.00 16.30
CA ALA A 260 17.67 2.51 16.36
C ALA A 260 18.67 3.56 15.86
N SER A 261 18.37 4.24 14.76
CA SER A 261 19.17 5.33 14.19
C SER A 261 19.31 6.52 15.16
N CYS A 262 18.35 6.71 16.05
CA CYS A 262 18.38 7.72 17.14
C CYS A 262 18.88 7.14 18.47
N SER A 263 19.49 5.95 18.48
CA SER A 263 19.97 5.24 19.69
C SER A 263 18.87 4.95 20.73
N ARG A 264 17.60 4.98 20.35
CA ARG A 264 16.44 4.66 21.20
C ARG A 264 16.11 3.17 21.13
N TRP A 265 17.03 2.35 21.64
CA TRP A 265 16.99 0.88 21.45
C TRP A 265 15.74 0.22 22.04
N GLY A 266 15.24 0.68 23.22
CA GLY A 266 14.00 0.15 23.78
C GLY A 266 12.80 0.34 22.85
N LEU A 267 12.69 1.52 22.22
CA LEU A 267 11.66 1.77 21.20
C LEU A 267 11.90 0.96 19.93
N ALA A 268 13.15 0.79 19.50
CA ALA A 268 13.49 -0.03 18.34
C ALA A 268 13.02 -1.49 18.55
N GLY A 269 13.32 -2.06 19.72
CA GLY A 269 12.86 -3.40 20.09
C GLY A 269 11.34 -3.50 20.19
N LEU A 270 10.68 -2.51 20.81
CA LEU A 270 9.22 -2.48 20.91
C LEU A 270 8.55 -2.44 19.53
N PHE A 271 8.98 -1.55 18.64
CA PHE A 271 8.45 -1.51 17.27
C PHE A 271 8.77 -2.79 16.50
N GLY A 272 9.94 -3.41 16.72
CA GLY A 272 10.30 -4.69 16.15
C GLY A 272 9.39 -5.83 16.66
N MET A 273 9.05 -5.86 17.95
CA MET A 273 8.07 -6.78 18.53
C MET A 273 6.69 -6.60 17.88
N LEU A 274 6.24 -5.36 17.72
CA LEU A 274 4.98 -5.05 17.05
C LEU A 274 5.00 -5.47 15.57
N ALA A 275 6.16 -5.37 14.88
CA ALA A 275 6.30 -5.88 13.52
C ALA A 275 6.12 -7.41 13.48
N ALA A 276 6.74 -8.15 14.41
CA ALA A 276 6.59 -9.60 14.52
C ALA A 276 5.16 -10.04 14.90
N LEU A 277 4.40 -9.19 15.60
CA LEU A 277 2.97 -9.41 15.87
C LEU A 277 2.05 -8.99 14.73
N THR A 278 2.57 -8.29 13.72
CA THR A 278 1.78 -7.83 12.56
C THR A 278 1.80 -8.83 11.42
N ARG A 279 2.96 -9.45 11.15
CA ARG A 279 3.17 -10.38 10.02
C ARG A 279 4.29 -11.38 10.35
N PRO A 280 4.28 -12.61 9.75
CA PRO A 280 5.36 -13.60 9.97
C PRO A 280 6.75 -13.04 9.66
N ASN A 281 6.89 -12.30 8.55
CA ASN A 281 8.16 -11.70 8.15
C ASN A 281 8.61 -10.53 9.04
N GLY A 282 7.79 -10.11 10.00
CA GLY A 282 8.15 -9.06 10.97
C GLY A 282 9.34 -9.42 11.85
N ILE A 283 9.58 -10.72 12.08
CA ILE A 283 10.78 -11.17 12.80
C ILE A 283 12.08 -10.78 12.09
N LEU A 284 12.05 -10.63 10.77
CA LEU A 284 13.23 -10.32 9.96
C LEU A 284 13.81 -8.92 10.24
N ILE A 285 13.04 -8.03 10.88
CA ILE A 285 13.54 -6.72 11.31
C ILE A 285 14.63 -6.85 12.40
N ALA A 286 14.72 -7.99 13.07
CA ALA A 286 15.79 -8.26 14.01
C ALA A 286 17.18 -8.23 13.34
N VAL A 287 17.27 -8.62 12.06
CA VAL A 287 18.53 -8.63 11.30
C VAL A 287 19.15 -7.24 11.17
N PRO A 288 18.46 -6.23 10.59
CA PRO A 288 19.03 -4.89 10.53
C PRO A 288 19.26 -4.29 11.92
N LEU A 289 18.38 -4.52 12.90
CA LEU A 289 18.58 -4.02 14.26
C LEU A 289 19.82 -4.63 14.91
N ALA A 290 20.07 -5.93 14.75
CA ALA A 290 21.28 -6.60 15.27
C ALA A 290 22.56 -6.04 14.63
N LEU A 291 22.56 -5.87 13.29
CA LEU A 291 23.69 -5.28 12.57
C LEU A 291 23.95 -3.83 13.00
N MET A 292 22.89 -3.03 13.19
CA MET A 292 23.01 -1.68 13.72
C MET A 292 23.49 -1.64 15.16
N ALA A 293 23.15 -2.65 15.97
CA ALA A 293 23.51 -2.73 17.38
C ALA A 293 25.03 -2.87 17.60
N ILE A 294 25.74 -3.42 16.63
CA ILE A 294 27.20 -3.66 16.70
C ILE A 294 28.02 -2.75 15.75
N ALA A 295 27.37 -1.96 14.90
CA ALA A 295 28.02 -1.23 13.81
C ALA A 295 29.09 -0.23 14.28
N ASP A 296 28.88 0.42 15.43
CA ASP A 296 29.78 1.42 16.05
C ASP A 296 30.80 0.78 17.02
N ARG A 297 30.93 -0.56 16.99
CA ARG A 297 31.84 -1.33 17.88
C ARG A 297 31.73 -0.93 19.36
N PRO A 298 30.52 -0.94 19.94
CA PRO A 298 30.29 -0.47 21.28
C PRO A 298 30.93 -1.40 22.35
N ARG A 299 31.10 -0.85 23.58
CA ARG A 299 31.52 -1.68 24.72
C ARG A 299 30.52 -2.79 25.01
N LEU A 300 31.00 -3.93 25.55
CA LEU A 300 30.19 -5.13 25.79
C LEU A 300 28.85 -4.82 26.52
N GLY A 301 28.88 -4.04 27.58
CA GLY A 301 27.65 -3.68 28.31
C GLY A 301 26.60 -2.92 27.46
N VAL A 302 27.05 -2.13 26.48
CA VAL A 302 26.15 -1.48 25.52
C VAL A 302 25.61 -2.49 24.52
N VAL A 303 26.44 -3.42 24.04
CA VAL A 303 26.02 -4.52 23.16
C VAL A 303 24.93 -5.35 23.84
N VAL A 304 25.14 -5.77 25.08
CA VAL A 304 24.17 -6.57 25.86
C VAL A 304 22.83 -5.84 25.98
N ARG A 305 22.85 -4.55 26.34
CA ARG A 305 21.62 -3.75 26.46
C ARG A 305 20.89 -3.61 25.13
N ARG A 306 21.62 -3.40 24.00
CA ARG A 306 21.04 -3.34 22.65
C ARG A 306 20.51 -4.69 22.24
N ALA A 307 21.21 -5.77 22.52
CA ALA A 307 20.81 -7.16 22.23
C ALA A 307 19.52 -7.54 22.97
N LEU A 308 19.37 -7.14 24.24
CA LEU A 308 18.13 -7.33 25.00
C LEU A 308 16.95 -6.60 24.35
N ALA A 309 17.17 -5.39 23.82
CA ALA A 309 16.15 -4.67 23.09
C ALA A 309 15.79 -5.38 21.77
N VAL A 310 16.77 -5.86 21.00
CA VAL A 310 16.55 -6.66 19.79
C VAL A 310 15.83 -7.97 20.10
N GLY A 311 16.10 -8.58 21.25
CA GLY A 311 15.43 -9.78 21.76
C GLY A 311 13.90 -9.63 21.97
N LEU A 312 13.38 -8.39 22.05
CA LEU A 312 11.94 -8.16 22.05
C LEU A 312 11.28 -8.57 20.71
N VAL A 313 12.03 -8.55 19.61
CA VAL A 313 11.47 -8.92 18.29
C VAL A 313 10.99 -10.37 18.27
N PRO A 314 11.83 -11.39 18.55
CA PRO A 314 11.37 -12.77 18.61
C PRO A 314 10.36 -13.01 19.76
N LEU A 315 10.36 -12.22 20.82
CA LEU A 315 9.35 -12.30 21.86
C LEU A 315 7.93 -12.04 21.29
N GLY A 316 7.78 -11.09 20.35
CA GLY A 316 6.50 -10.85 19.68
C GLY A 316 5.96 -12.10 18.98
N LEU A 317 6.79 -12.78 18.20
CA LEU A 317 6.42 -14.06 17.58
C LEU A 317 6.13 -15.14 18.65
N GLY A 318 6.98 -15.23 19.67
CA GLY A 318 6.82 -16.19 20.78
C GLY A 318 5.50 -16.04 21.53
N LEU A 319 5.04 -14.79 21.74
CA LEU A 319 3.71 -14.52 22.33
C LEU A 319 2.58 -15.07 21.45
N PHE A 320 2.69 -14.92 20.14
CA PHE A 320 1.68 -15.47 19.22
C PHE A 320 1.75 -17.01 19.16
N CYS A 321 2.96 -17.59 19.16
CA CYS A 321 3.15 -19.05 19.27
C CYS A 321 2.54 -19.61 20.57
N ALA A 322 2.73 -18.95 21.71
CA ALA A 322 2.11 -19.33 22.97
C ALA A 322 0.58 -19.27 22.93
N TYR A 323 0.03 -18.26 22.25
CA TYR A 323 -1.40 -18.17 22.02
C TYR A 323 -1.92 -19.31 21.12
N CYS A 324 -1.21 -19.61 20.02
CA CYS A 324 -1.55 -20.74 19.14
C CYS A 324 -1.50 -22.08 19.90
N TRP A 325 -0.47 -22.30 20.72
CA TRP A 325 -0.38 -23.49 21.57
C TRP A 325 -1.57 -23.62 22.50
N ARG A 326 -1.98 -22.54 23.14
CA ARG A 326 -3.16 -22.54 24.02
C ARG A 326 -4.46 -22.85 23.25
N LEU A 327 -4.58 -22.40 22.01
CA LEU A 327 -5.79 -22.54 21.19
C LEU A 327 -5.91 -23.92 20.53
N SER A 328 -4.79 -24.50 20.07
CA SER A 328 -4.76 -25.69 19.21
C SER A 328 -3.89 -26.83 19.75
N GLY A 329 -3.09 -26.60 20.82
CA GLY A 329 -2.05 -27.53 21.28
C GLY A 329 -0.77 -27.50 20.43
N ASP A 330 -0.72 -26.68 19.38
CA ASP A 330 0.42 -26.55 18.46
C ASP A 330 0.92 -25.10 18.43
N PRO A 331 2.18 -24.84 18.91
CA PRO A 331 2.73 -23.49 18.90
C PRO A 331 3.04 -22.95 17.49
N LEU A 332 3.13 -23.83 16.49
CA LEU A 332 3.36 -23.51 15.09
C LEU A 332 2.09 -23.60 14.24
N ALA A 333 0.92 -23.66 14.84
CA ALA A 333 -0.36 -23.74 14.14
C ALA A 333 -0.51 -22.62 13.09
N TRP A 334 0.00 -21.42 13.35
CA TRP A 334 0.01 -20.32 12.39
C TRP A 334 0.82 -20.65 11.11
N LEU A 335 1.91 -21.39 11.24
CA LEU A 335 2.75 -21.80 10.10
C LEU A 335 2.11 -22.96 9.35
N HIS A 336 1.62 -23.98 10.07
CA HIS A 336 0.93 -25.13 9.48
C HIS A 336 -0.37 -24.71 8.77
N ALA A 337 -1.06 -23.70 9.32
CA ALA A 337 -2.25 -23.14 8.68
C ALA A 337 -1.94 -22.48 7.31
N GLN A 338 -0.74 -21.95 7.07
CA GLN A 338 -0.37 -21.39 5.77
C GLN A 338 -0.45 -22.42 4.63
N ALA A 339 -0.20 -23.70 4.92
CA ALA A 339 -0.33 -24.78 3.94
C ALA A 339 -1.76 -24.92 3.38
N GLN A 340 -2.79 -24.51 4.14
CA GLN A 340 -4.19 -24.52 3.70
C GLN A 340 -4.49 -23.45 2.62
N TRP A 341 -3.58 -22.48 2.43
CA TRP A 341 -3.60 -21.52 1.33
C TRP A 341 -2.62 -21.89 0.22
N GLY A 342 -2.05 -23.10 0.28
CA GLY A 342 -1.07 -23.56 -0.70
C GLY A 342 0.33 -23.02 -0.48
N PHE A 343 0.59 -22.28 0.61
CA PHE A 343 1.91 -21.77 0.92
C PHE A 343 2.74 -22.84 1.63
N THR A 344 3.74 -23.34 0.96
CA THR A 344 4.77 -24.19 1.57
C THR A 344 6.12 -23.47 1.50
N VAL A 345 6.90 -23.56 2.57
CA VAL A 345 8.26 -23.02 2.62
C VAL A 345 9.27 -24.15 2.46
N GLY A 346 10.47 -23.80 1.98
CA GLY A 346 11.58 -24.77 1.89
C GLY A 346 12.06 -25.03 0.46
N ASN A 347 11.48 -24.41 -0.54
CA ASN A 347 12.03 -24.42 -1.89
C ASN A 347 13.29 -23.53 -1.98
N ALA A 348 14.17 -23.85 -2.93
CA ALA A 348 15.28 -22.95 -3.24
C ALA A 348 14.72 -21.63 -3.83
N PRO A 349 15.21 -20.46 -3.40
CA PRO A 349 14.63 -19.16 -3.75
C PRO A 349 14.67 -18.79 -5.24
N TRP A 350 15.39 -19.56 -6.04
CA TRP A 350 15.47 -19.40 -7.50
C TRP A 350 14.50 -20.30 -8.27
N ASN A 351 13.94 -21.35 -7.65
CA ASN A 351 13.14 -22.36 -8.39
C ASN A 351 11.98 -21.75 -9.16
N GLU A 352 11.18 -20.92 -8.50
CA GLU A 352 10.01 -20.29 -9.15
C GLU A 352 10.38 -19.25 -10.19
N LEU A 353 11.49 -18.52 -9.95
CA LEU A 353 12.05 -17.59 -10.95
C LEU A 353 12.55 -18.36 -12.18
N MET A 354 13.27 -19.47 -11.97
CA MET A 354 13.72 -20.32 -13.08
C MET A 354 12.53 -20.91 -13.84
N ARG A 355 11.51 -21.41 -13.15
CA ARG A 355 10.28 -21.91 -13.79
C ARG A 355 9.62 -20.85 -14.66
N MET A 356 9.53 -19.61 -14.19
CA MET A 356 9.01 -18.50 -14.98
C MET A 356 9.88 -18.23 -16.22
N LEU A 357 11.20 -18.17 -16.05
CA LEU A 357 12.15 -17.92 -17.15
C LEU A 357 12.14 -19.06 -18.18
N ASP A 358 12.13 -20.31 -17.74
CA ASP A 358 12.02 -21.50 -18.60
C ASP A 358 10.72 -21.46 -19.40
N GLY A 359 9.60 -21.11 -18.75
CA GLY A 359 8.33 -20.92 -19.44
C GLY A 359 8.38 -19.86 -20.55
N LEU A 360 9.08 -18.73 -20.27
CA LEU A 360 9.30 -17.67 -21.28
C LEU A 360 10.18 -18.13 -22.43
N VAL A 361 11.21 -18.95 -22.16
CA VAL A 361 12.10 -19.48 -23.18
C VAL A 361 11.38 -20.52 -24.05
N VAL A 362 10.62 -21.43 -23.43
CA VAL A 362 9.94 -22.54 -24.13
C VAL A 362 8.77 -22.04 -24.96
N HIS A 363 7.94 -21.16 -24.43
CA HIS A 363 6.69 -20.73 -25.08
C HIS A 363 6.82 -19.38 -25.79
N GLY A 364 7.94 -18.67 -25.63
CA GLY A 364 8.07 -17.26 -26.00
C GLY A 364 7.15 -16.35 -25.17
N LEU A 365 7.33 -15.04 -25.28
CA LEU A 365 6.57 -14.07 -24.47
C LEU A 365 5.05 -14.21 -24.67
N TYR A 366 4.62 -14.28 -25.93
CA TYR A 366 3.20 -14.40 -26.25
C TYR A 366 2.62 -15.74 -25.76
N GLY A 367 3.27 -16.87 -26.06
CA GLY A 367 2.81 -18.19 -25.62
C GLY A 367 2.74 -18.32 -24.10
N TYR A 368 3.73 -17.76 -23.38
CA TYR A 368 3.72 -17.75 -21.93
C TYR A 368 2.51 -17.01 -21.35
N PHE A 369 2.21 -15.81 -21.83
CA PHE A 369 1.07 -15.03 -21.31
C PHE A 369 -0.31 -15.67 -21.54
N PHE A 370 -0.40 -16.57 -22.53
CA PHE A 370 -1.65 -17.27 -22.85
C PHE A 370 -1.64 -18.74 -22.42
N SER A 371 -0.56 -19.23 -21.79
CA SER A 371 -0.45 -20.62 -21.31
C SER A 371 -1.33 -20.90 -20.08
N ASP A 372 -1.50 -19.89 -19.22
CA ASP A 372 -2.27 -19.99 -17.98
C ASP A 372 -2.89 -18.60 -17.67
N PRO A 373 -4.13 -18.55 -17.20
CA PRO A 373 -4.77 -17.28 -16.79
C PRO A 373 -4.00 -16.48 -15.73
N LEU A 374 -3.15 -17.14 -14.92
CA LEU A 374 -2.30 -16.52 -13.90
C LEU A 374 -0.90 -16.18 -14.41
N ALA A 375 -0.50 -16.59 -15.60
CA ALA A 375 0.83 -16.34 -16.14
C ALA A 375 1.22 -14.85 -16.15
N PRO A 376 0.34 -13.90 -16.55
CA PRO A 376 0.65 -12.46 -16.46
C PRO A 376 0.92 -11.98 -15.02
N TYR A 377 0.20 -12.55 -14.05
CA TYR A 377 0.39 -12.24 -12.65
C TYR A 377 1.74 -12.78 -12.14
N TYR A 378 2.06 -14.04 -12.39
CA TYR A 378 3.36 -14.64 -12.01
C TYR A 378 4.52 -13.93 -12.70
N PHE A 379 4.36 -13.53 -13.96
CA PHE A 379 5.35 -12.71 -14.65
C PHE A 379 5.62 -11.39 -13.92
N LEU A 380 4.57 -10.67 -13.52
CA LEU A 380 4.71 -9.41 -12.79
C LEU A 380 5.39 -9.60 -11.43
N GLN A 381 5.06 -10.65 -10.70
CA GLN A 381 5.68 -11.01 -9.43
C GLN A 381 7.17 -11.35 -9.62
N GLY A 382 7.49 -12.18 -10.61
CA GLY A 382 8.87 -12.55 -10.94
C GLY A 382 9.70 -11.38 -11.45
N ALA A 383 9.13 -10.55 -12.33
CA ALA A 383 9.78 -9.32 -12.79
C ALA A 383 10.05 -8.36 -11.62
N THR A 384 9.10 -8.23 -10.68
CA THR A 384 9.31 -7.45 -9.45
C THR A 384 10.48 -8.02 -8.64
N ALA A 385 10.53 -9.34 -8.45
CA ALA A 385 11.62 -9.99 -7.73
C ALA A 385 12.98 -9.75 -8.42
N LEU A 386 13.06 -9.92 -9.75
CA LEU A 386 14.29 -9.70 -10.52
C LEU A 386 14.77 -8.25 -10.41
N VAL A 387 13.86 -7.28 -10.51
CA VAL A 387 14.21 -5.86 -10.32
C VAL A 387 14.76 -5.61 -8.92
N LEU A 388 14.12 -6.16 -7.88
CA LEU A 388 14.58 -5.98 -6.50
C LEU A 388 15.93 -6.64 -6.25
N LEU A 389 16.17 -7.83 -6.81
CA LEU A 389 17.47 -8.51 -6.74
C LEU A 389 18.55 -7.70 -7.47
N ALA A 390 18.25 -7.15 -8.64
CA ALA A 390 19.18 -6.28 -9.38
C ALA A 390 19.51 -4.98 -8.63
N LEU A 391 18.54 -4.43 -7.87
CA LEU A 391 18.73 -3.23 -7.05
C LEU A 391 19.43 -3.50 -5.71
N LEU A 392 19.46 -4.74 -5.25
CA LEU A 392 20.01 -5.10 -3.93
C LEU A 392 21.46 -4.65 -3.70
N PRO A 393 22.41 -4.82 -4.66
CA PRO A 393 23.77 -4.29 -4.49
C PRO A 393 23.82 -2.77 -4.28
N LEU A 394 22.91 -2.04 -4.94
CA LEU A 394 22.82 -0.58 -4.79
C LEU A 394 22.27 -0.19 -3.41
N VAL A 395 21.36 -0.99 -2.85
CA VAL A 395 20.86 -0.78 -1.47
C VAL A 395 22.02 -0.96 -0.49
N PHE A 396 22.83 -2.02 -0.62
CA PHE A 396 24.04 -2.22 0.20
C PHE A 396 25.02 -1.05 0.07
N ALA A 397 25.29 -0.62 -1.14
CA ALA A 397 26.26 0.44 -1.40
C ALA A 397 25.82 1.82 -0.87
N ARG A 398 24.52 2.14 -0.94
CA ARG A 398 23.99 3.46 -0.58
C ARG A 398 23.49 3.57 0.84
N LEU A 399 22.90 2.50 1.38
CA LEU A 399 22.25 2.52 2.68
C LEU A 399 22.98 1.65 3.73
N GLY A 400 24.03 0.95 3.31
CA GLY A 400 24.89 0.14 4.17
C GLY A 400 24.35 -1.28 4.46
N PRO A 401 25.15 -2.10 5.17
CA PRO A 401 24.91 -3.53 5.31
C PRO A 401 23.63 -3.87 6.06
N ALA A 402 23.23 -3.07 7.04
CA ALA A 402 22.03 -3.35 7.85
C ALA A 402 20.76 -3.32 7.00
N LEU A 403 20.56 -2.27 6.19
CA LEU A 403 19.36 -2.14 5.34
C LEU A 403 19.44 -3.03 4.11
N GLY A 404 20.65 -3.27 3.56
CA GLY A 404 20.85 -4.24 2.49
C GLY A 404 20.51 -5.67 2.94
N ALA A 405 20.98 -6.09 4.11
CA ALA A 405 20.63 -7.38 4.69
C ALA A 405 19.13 -7.52 4.96
N TYR A 406 18.48 -6.46 5.45
CA TYR A 406 17.01 -6.47 5.63
C TYR A 406 16.27 -6.75 4.32
N VAL A 407 16.65 -6.10 3.23
CA VAL A 407 16.04 -6.35 1.92
C VAL A 407 16.32 -7.78 1.46
N ALA A 408 17.57 -8.27 1.59
CA ALA A 408 17.96 -9.61 1.19
C ALA A 408 17.15 -10.70 1.90
N VAL A 409 17.09 -10.67 3.24
CA VAL A 409 16.35 -11.68 4.01
C VAL A 409 14.84 -11.58 3.81
N SER A 410 14.32 -10.37 3.58
CA SER A 410 12.89 -10.16 3.33
C SER A 410 12.47 -10.66 1.94
N LEU A 411 13.36 -10.64 0.96
CA LEU A 411 13.12 -11.21 -0.37
C LEU A 411 13.25 -12.73 -0.36
N TYR A 412 14.15 -13.28 0.46
CA TYR A 412 14.35 -14.72 0.55
C TYR A 412 13.05 -15.45 0.90
N LEU A 413 12.26 -14.93 1.84
CA LEU A 413 11.06 -15.60 2.33
C LEU A 413 10.00 -15.85 1.24
N PRO A 414 9.51 -14.85 0.48
CA PRO A 414 8.52 -15.09 -0.57
C PRO A 414 9.10 -15.85 -1.77
N LEU A 415 10.41 -15.78 -2.01
CA LEU A 415 11.07 -16.54 -3.07
C LEU A 415 11.28 -18.02 -2.71
N SER A 416 11.30 -18.37 -1.42
CA SER A 416 11.43 -19.75 -0.94
C SER A 416 10.09 -20.49 -0.83
N GLY A 417 9.00 -19.87 -1.28
CA GLY A 417 7.69 -20.48 -1.41
C GLY A 417 7.60 -21.38 -2.64
N ASN A 418 6.45 -22.02 -2.80
CA ASN A 418 6.13 -22.89 -3.94
C ASN A 418 5.48 -22.15 -5.12
N ALA A 419 5.31 -20.86 -5.03
CA ALA A 419 4.81 -19.97 -6.08
C ALA A 419 5.35 -18.55 -5.90
N LEU A 420 5.39 -17.76 -6.99
CA LEU A 420 5.76 -16.34 -6.96
C LEU A 420 4.62 -15.46 -6.42
N GLU A 421 3.81 -15.98 -5.52
CA GLU A 421 2.69 -15.23 -4.96
C GLU A 421 3.14 -14.28 -3.85
N GLY A 422 2.53 -13.10 -3.83
CA GLY A 422 2.76 -12.13 -2.77
C GLY A 422 4.10 -11.38 -2.80
N VAL A 423 5.03 -11.66 -3.73
CA VAL A 423 6.32 -10.95 -3.85
C VAL A 423 6.11 -9.44 -3.89
N GLY A 424 5.18 -8.96 -4.72
CA GLY A 424 4.85 -7.54 -4.83
C GLY A 424 4.29 -6.94 -3.53
N ARG A 425 3.51 -7.71 -2.79
CA ARG A 425 2.97 -7.34 -1.47
C ARG A 425 4.08 -7.17 -0.43
N TYR A 426 5.06 -8.09 -0.40
CA TYR A 426 6.27 -7.96 0.42
C TYR A 426 7.10 -6.76 -0.02
N ALA A 427 7.32 -6.60 -1.34
CA ALA A 427 8.10 -5.53 -1.94
C ALA A 427 7.57 -4.14 -1.57
N ALA A 428 6.25 -3.95 -1.51
CA ALA A 428 5.63 -2.67 -1.14
C ALA A 428 6.12 -2.13 0.21
N THR A 429 6.47 -3.03 1.16
CA THR A 429 6.93 -2.67 2.50
C THR A 429 8.45 -2.58 2.64
N LEU A 430 9.21 -2.91 1.59
CA LEU A 430 10.69 -2.85 1.59
C LEU A 430 11.18 -1.41 1.39
N PHE A 431 10.90 -0.56 2.36
CA PHE A 431 11.20 0.86 2.32
C PHE A 431 12.66 1.23 1.94
N PRO A 432 13.72 0.43 2.25
CA PRO A 432 15.07 0.78 1.85
C PRO A 432 15.27 0.85 0.33
N VAL A 433 14.53 0.05 -0.45
CA VAL A 433 14.57 0.10 -1.92
C VAL A 433 14.09 1.46 -2.42
N PHE A 434 13.00 1.96 -1.86
CA PHE A 434 12.46 3.28 -2.22
C PHE A 434 13.37 4.43 -1.77
N MET A 435 14.03 4.32 -0.61
CA MET A 435 15.05 5.27 -0.16
C MET A 435 16.21 5.35 -1.15
N MET A 436 16.71 4.19 -1.58
CA MET A 436 17.78 4.11 -2.56
C MET A 436 17.34 4.71 -3.90
N LEU A 437 16.18 4.33 -4.43
CA LEU A 437 15.63 4.88 -5.67
C LEU A 437 15.47 6.40 -5.59
N GLY A 438 14.95 6.92 -4.47
CA GLY A 438 14.82 8.36 -4.25
C GLY A 438 16.14 9.11 -4.35
N SER A 439 17.25 8.47 -3.95
CA SER A 439 18.60 9.06 -3.97
C SER A 439 19.28 9.07 -5.34
N LEU A 440 18.91 8.17 -6.25
CA LEU A 440 19.59 7.95 -7.52
C LEU A 440 18.85 8.52 -8.73
N THR A 441 17.60 8.92 -8.57
CA THR A 441 16.70 9.14 -9.69
C THR A 441 16.95 10.47 -10.38
N THR A 442 17.20 10.42 -11.70
CA THR A 442 17.18 11.61 -12.58
C THR A 442 15.74 12.08 -12.80
N ARG A 443 15.54 13.30 -13.31
CA ARG A 443 14.20 13.84 -13.59
C ARG A 443 13.39 12.94 -14.54
N ARG A 444 13.99 12.46 -15.64
CA ARG A 444 13.31 11.59 -16.62
C ARG A 444 12.90 10.26 -16.00
N LEU A 445 13.79 9.64 -15.22
CA LEU A 445 13.49 8.38 -14.53
C LEU A 445 12.42 8.59 -13.46
N HIS A 446 12.41 9.72 -12.76
CA HIS A 446 11.36 10.09 -11.81
C HIS A 446 9.99 10.13 -12.47
N GLU A 447 9.87 10.85 -13.59
CA GLU A 447 8.62 10.95 -14.36
C GLU A 447 8.18 9.58 -14.87
N LEU A 448 9.10 8.75 -15.36
CA LEU A 448 8.82 7.37 -15.81
C LEU A 448 8.28 6.50 -14.66
N ILE A 449 8.93 6.51 -13.49
CA ILE A 449 8.49 5.75 -12.31
C ILE A 449 7.09 6.18 -11.89
N LEU A 450 6.79 7.47 -11.86
CA LEU A 450 5.47 7.97 -11.47
C LEU A 450 4.38 7.53 -12.45
N VAL A 451 4.61 7.65 -13.75
CA VAL A 451 3.61 7.30 -14.78
C VAL A 451 3.39 5.80 -14.84
N THR A 452 4.45 5.00 -14.98
CA THR A 452 4.34 3.53 -15.07
C THR A 452 3.82 2.93 -13.78
N GLY A 453 4.27 3.43 -12.63
CA GLY A 453 3.79 3.00 -11.33
C GLY A 453 2.30 3.27 -11.15
N ALA A 454 1.83 4.49 -11.46
CA ALA A 454 0.42 4.85 -11.36
C ALA A 454 -0.47 4.02 -12.31
N LEU A 455 -0.02 3.75 -13.54
CA LEU A 455 -0.73 2.90 -14.48
C LEU A 455 -0.86 1.46 -13.97
N LEU A 456 0.25 0.85 -13.56
CA LEU A 456 0.23 -0.52 -13.03
C LEU A 456 -0.58 -0.62 -11.73
N LEU A 457 -0.44 0.35 -10.82
CA LEU A 457 -1.24 0.46 -9.60
C LEU A 457 -2.74 0.48 -9.93
N SER A 458 -3.14 1.27 -10.94
CA SER A 458 -4.55 1.38 -11.37
C SER A 458 -5.07 0.06 -11.91
N VAL A 459 -4.29 -0.62 -12.75
CA VAL A 459 -4.67 -1.92 -13.34
C VAL A 459 -4.79 -2.99 -12.25
N LEU A 460 -3.78 -3.10 -11.37
CA LEU A 460 -3.79 -4.11 -10.32
C LEU A 460 -4.90 -3.87 -9.30
N GLN A 461 -5.15 -2.61 -8.91
CA GLN A 461 -6.27 -2.28 -8.03
C GLN A 461 -7.61 -2.64 -8.67
N ALA A 462 -7.79 -2.40 -9.97
CA ALA A 462 -9.01 -2.76 -10.70
C ALA A 462 -9.23 -4.27 -10.70
N LEU A 463 -8.20 -5.06 -10.98
CA LEU A 463 -8.25 -6.51 -10.93
C LEU A 463 -8.53 -7.02 -9.51
N PHE A 464 -7.90 -6.42 -8.48
CA PHE A 464 -8.06 -6.80 -7.08
C PHE A 464 -9.50 -6.64 -6.59
N VAL A 465 -10.13 -5.49 -6.84
CA VAL A 465 -11.50 -5.23 -6.35
C VAL A 465 -12.57 -5.98 -7.14
N THR A 466 -12.29 -6.36 -8.38
CA THR A 466 -13.18 -7.20 -9.20
C THR A 466 -12.95 -8.69 -8.99
N LEU A 467 -12.20 -9.06 -7.95
CA LEU A 467 -11.94 -10.45 -7.52
C LEU A 467 -11.32 -11.32 -8.62
N ARG A 468 -10.53 -10.73 -9.49
CA ARG A 468 -9.67 -11.47 -10.39
C ARG A 468 -8.42 -11.95 -9.65
N PRO A 469 -7.84 -13.11 -10.00
CA PRO A 469 -6.74 -13.71 -9.25
C PRO A 469 -5.46 -12.85 -9.36
N ILE A 470 -5.27 -12.01 -8.33
CA ILE A 470 -4.06 -11.21 -8.07
C ILE A 470 -3.96 -10.98 -6.54
N TYR A 471 -3.43 -11.93 -5.81
CA TYR A 471 -3.26 -11.84 -4.35
C TYR A 471 -1.81 -11.93 -3.91
#